data_f5f247cd7eeeea717bfaad9de6875354
#
_entry.id   f5f247cd7eeeea717bfaad9de6875354
#
_cell.length_a   1.000
_cell.length_b   1.000
_cell.length_c   1.000
_cell.angle_alpha   90.00
_cell.angle_beta   90.00
_cell.angle_gamma   90.00
#
_symmetry.space_group_name_H-M   'P 1'
#
loop_
_entity.id
_entity.type
_entity.pdbx_description
1 polymer ?
#
loop_
_entity_poly.entity_id
_entity_poly.type
_entity_poly.pdbx_seq_one_letter_code
_entity_poly.pdbx_strand_id
1 'polypeptide(L)'
;MTTRLRIVIVFALASIILSGCSGLKKMKNNADQIQYRVTPEVLETHAGKVDLGVDGRFPAKYFNKKATLVITPVLKYDGGETAYSPVTVQGEKVMGNNRVISYTSGGNVAYKDATNFSDAMRLSELEVRIRATKGAASLDFEPVVIAKGVIATSTMVANVPKAILGVRREANNTGKYDPYIDPFQRVVPDEMVADILYLINRAELRNEEVSKDDIQQLLSYTSDANQDDRKNLKGVEVSAYASPDGSLDLNTDLSAKRERSSSSFLESELKKAGVNINLRTKYTPEDWDGFKEKLEQSNIQDKELILRVLSMYTDPEVREREIKNLSSAFTQIADEILPQLRRAKLQTSIELIGKTDEEILALAESNPSALNPAELLYAATLVEDLDRKLKIYNSFQTAYPNDWRGPNNAGFVLIQQMKYTDAKPLFEKAERLKNDEPIIKNNLGAATLAEGNIEAAEVLFGAASGAGNEVNYNLGIVSLKKADYSRANQYFRNFADTNTALAKILTGDNNGALNDLESFQRPNCFMKEYLKAVVGARTARESLLFDSLKKAVEYNVGMKQMAKTDMEFVKYFDNAQFKAIVQ
;
A
#
# COMPACT_ATOMS: atom_id res chain seq x y z
N MET A 1 -28.06 -89.73 11.36
CA MET A 1 -26.66 -89.22 11.18
C MET A 1 -26.61 -87.73 10.98
N THR A 2 -27.70 -87.03 11.07
CA THR A 2 -27.78 -85.55 10.70
C THR A 2 -27.75 -84.57 11.88
N THR A 3 -28.08 -84.95 13.08
CA THR A 3 -28.17 -84.04 14.23
C THR A 3 -26.85 -83.85 14.98
N ARG A 4 -25.99 -84.88 15.06
CA ARG A 4 -24.66 -84.78 15.72
C ARG A 4 -23.67 -83.99 14.90
N LEU A 5 -23.77 -84.01 13.55
CA LEU A 5 -22.85 -83.24 12.67
C LEU A 5 -23.15 -81.73 12.71
N ARG A 6 -24.40 -81.30 12.87
CA ARG A 6 -24.77 -79.88 12.99
C ARG A 6 -24.32 -79.25 14.30
N ILE A 7 -24.33 -79.99 15.41
CA ILE A 7 -23.87 -79.51 16.73
C ILE A 7 -22.34 -79.32 16.73
N VAL A 8 -21.61 -80.24 16.10
CA VAL A 8 -20.11 -80.11 16.01
C VAL A 8 -19.68 -78.92 15.12
N ILE A 9 -20.42 -78.62 14.03
CA ILE A 9 -20.13 -77.47 13.15
C ILE A 9 -20.44 -76.14 13.86
N VAL A 10 -21.57 -76.09 14.64
CA VAL A 10 -21.91 -74.89 15.42
C VAL A 10 -20.89 -74.62 16.54
N PHE A 11 -20.43 -75.68 17.25
CA PHE A 11 -19.36 -75.54 18.25
C PHE A 11 -17.97 -75.18 17.65
N ALA A 12 -17.67 -75.68 16.48
CA ALA A 12 -16.41 -75.33 15.77
C ALA A 12 -16.46 -73.90 15.26
N LEU A 13 -17.58 -73.39 14.75
CA LEU A 13 -17.76 -71.99 14.38
C LEU A 13 -17.75 -71.07 15.62
N ALA A 14 -18.40 -71.45 16.73
CA ALA A 14 -18.34 -70.65 17.97
C ALA A 14 -16.96 -70.61 18.59
N SER A 15 -16.14 -71.65 18.51
CA SER A 15 -14.78 -71.70 19.01
C SER A 15 -13.80 -70.88 18.13
N ILE A 16 -14.02 -70.73 16.83
CA ILE A 16 -13.24 -69.94 15.93
C ILE A 16 -13.48 -68.42 16.22
N ILE A 17 -14.70 -68.03 16.51
CA ILE A 17 -15.06 -66.65 16.89
C ILE A 17 -14.44 -66.30 18.25
N LEU A 18 -14.46 -67.18 19.23
CA LEU A 18 -13.88 -66.98 20.56
C LEU A 18 -12.36 -66.90 20.55
N SER A 19 -11.67 -67.63 19.69
CA SER A 19 -10.19 -67.58 19.56
C SER A 19 -9.72 -66.33 18.80
N GLY A 20 -10.56 -65.74 17.94
CA GLY A 20 -10.31 -64.45 17.26
C GLY A 20 -10.27 -63.27 18.24
N CYS A 21 -11.19 -63.21 19.17
CA CYS A 21 -11.34 -62.13 20.13
C CYS A 21 -10.23 -62.06 21.20
N SER A 22 -9.62 -63.19 21.58
CA SER A 22 -8.60 -63.17 22.66
C SER A 22 -7.38 -62.32 22.34
N GLY A 23 -6.89 -62.37 21.10
CA GLY A 23 -5.75 -61.56 20.68
C GLY A 23 -6.04 -60.06 20.52
N LEU A 24 -7.27 -59.69 20.08
CA LEU A 24 -7.71 -58.30 20.00
C LEU A 24 -7.98 -57.73 21.40
N LYS A 25 -8.60 -58.50 22.31
CA LYS A 25 -8.81 -58.11 23.72
C LYS A 25 -7.47 -57.81 24.42
N LYS A 26 -6.41 -58.59 24.15
CA LYS A 26 -5.07 -58.32 24.67
C LYS A 26 -4.52 -57.00 24.17
N MET A 27 -4.69 -56.67 22.89
CA MET A 27 -4.25 -55.38 22.33
C MET A 27 -5.06 -54.23 22.94
N LYS A 28 -6.38 -54.37 23.08
CA LYS A 28 -7.24 -53.33 23.71
C LYS A 28 -6.81 -53.09 25.17
N ASN A 29 -6.62 -54.13 25.96
CA ASN A 29 -6.26 -54.00 27.37
C ASN A 29 -4.87 -53.42 27.63
N ASN A 30 -4.01 -53.37 26.63
CA ASN A 30 -2.68 -52.78 26.69
C ASN A 30 -2.56 -51.58 25.74
N ALA A 31 -3.65 -50.91 25.39
CA ALA A 31 -3.66 -49.77 24.48
C ALA A 31 -2.87 -48.58 25.05
N ASP A 32 -2.73 -48.49 26.36
CA ASP A 32 -1.90 -47.53 27.12
C ASP A 32 -0.40 -47.64 26.80
N GLN A 33 0.06 -48.76 26.24
CA GLN A 33 1.47 -48.93 25.81
C GLN A 33 1.76 -48.27 24.48
N ILE A 34 0.76 -47.82 23.72
CA ILE A 34 0.94 -47.05 22.48
C ILE A 34 1.32 -45.62 22.89
N GLN A 35 2.46 -45.14 22.43
CA GLN A 35 2.91 -43.78 22.65
C GLN A 35 2.50 -42.90 21.48
N TYR A 36 1.91 -41.75 21.77
CA TYR A 36 1.54 -40.73 20.79
C TYR A 36 2.35 -39.46 21.01
N ARG A 37 2.85 -38.89 19.93
CA ARG A 37 3.44 -37.55 19.91
C ARG A 37 2.71 -36.72 18.88
N VAL A 38 2.09 -35.65 19.33
CA VAL A 38 1.35 -34.70 18.48
C VAL A 38 2.28 -33.53 18.10
N THR A 39 2.18 -33.09 16.88
CA THR A 39 2.94 -31.94 16.37
C THR A 39 2.02 -31.04 15.55
N PRO A 40 1.85 -29.76 15.93
CA PRO A 40 2.35 -29.13 17.16
C PRO A 40 1.71 -29.73 18.41
N GLU A 41 2.33 -29.56 19.59
CA GLU A 41 1.84 -30.12 20.87
C GLU A 41 0.44 -29.60 21.25
N VAL A 42 0.20 -28.30 21.00
CA VAL A 42 -1.13 -27.68 20.98
C VAL A 42 -1.47 -27.38 19.53
N LEU A 43 -2.61 -27.85 19.07
CA LEU A 43 -3.02 -27.62 17.68
C LEU A 43 -3.18 -26.13 17.40
N GLU A 44 -2.88 -25.72 16.18
CA GLU A 44 -3.01 -24.35 15.73
C GLU A 44 -3.78 -24.29 14.42
N THR A 45 -4.54 -23.23 14.20
CA THR A 45 -5.15 -22.99 12.88
C THR A 45 -4.31 -22.00 12.07
N HIS A 46 -4.10 -22.34 10.80
CA HIS A 46 -3.40 -21.52 9.83
C HIS A 46 -4.16 -21.51 8.49
N ALA A 47 -4.38 -20.33 7.89
CA ALA A 47 -5.19 -20.18 6.67
C ALA A 47 -6.57 -20.91 6.75
N GLY A 48 -7.19 -20.91 7.93
CA GLY A 48 -8.51 -21.55 8.15
C GLY A 48 -8.47 -23.08 8.23
N LYS A 49 -7.27 -23.69 8.37
CA LYS A 49 -7.11 -25.15 8.54
C LYS A 49 -6.41 -25.47 9.85
N VAL A 50 -6.75 -26.65 10.40
CA VAL A 50 -6.07 -27.24 11.55
C VAL A 50 -5.24 -28.41 11.05
N ASP A 51 -3.93 -28.19 10.97
CA ASP A 51 -2.97 -29.22 10.58
C ASP A 51 -2.69 -30.15 11.76
N LEU A 52 -2.60 -31.44 11.49
CA LEU A 52 -2.35 -32.47 12.48
C LEU A 52 -1.18 -33.36 12.05
N GLY A 53 -0.14 -33.41 12.88
CA GLY A 53 0.89 -34.45 12.81
C GLY A 53 0.82 -35.35 14.04
N VAL A 54 0.79 -36.67 13.86
CA VAL A 54 0.83 -37.66 14.96
C VAL A 54 1.85 -38.73 14.64
N ASP A 55 2.83 -38.90 15.54
CA ASP A 55 3.71 -40.07 15.54
C ASP A 55 3.22 -41.07 16.59
N GLY A 56 2.70 -42.23 16.12
CA GLY A 56 2.28 -43.34 16.95
C GLY A 56 3.35 -44.40 17.03
N ARG A 57 3.79 -44.81 18.22
CA ARG A 57 4.76 -45.87 18.45
C ARG A 57 4.15 -47.07 19.12
N PHE A 58 4.17 -48.20 18.41
CA PHE A 58 3.74 -49.52 18.89
C PHE A 58 4.95 -50.26 19.47
N PRO A 59 4.92 -50.70 20.76
CA PRO A 59 6.05 -51.40 21.35
C PRO A 59 6.18 -52.83 20.84
N ALA A 60 7.34 -53.44 21.07
CA ALA A 60 7.61 -54.84 20.78
C ALA A 60 6.61 -55.75 21.50
N LYS A 61 6.16 -56.84 20.85
CA LYS A 61 5.21 -57.84 21.34
C LYS A 61 3.77 -57.36 21.57
N TYR A 62 3.46 -56.14 21.16
CA TYR A 62 2.10 -55.54 21.27
C TYR A 62 1.20 -55.98 20.10
N PHE A 63 1.66 -55.82 18.85
CA PHE A 63 0.81 -55.89 17.66
C PHE A 63 0.55 -57.38 17.27
N ASN A 64 -0.72 -57.78 17.17
CA ASN A 64 -1.05 -59.12 16.73
C ASN A 64 -0.70 -59.32 15.25
N LYS A 65 0.05 -60.40 14.92
CA LYS A 65 0.54 -60.70 13.55
C LYS A 65 -0.59 -60.80 12.50
N LYS A 66 -1.82 -61.13 12.90
CA LYS A 66 -3.00 -61.31 12.01
C LYS A 66 -4.08 -60.23 12.17
N ALA A 67 -3.78 -59.14 12.88
CA ALA A 67 -4.72 -58.05 13.09
C ALA A 67 -4.47 -56.87 12.15
N THR A 68 -5.55 -56.15 11.86
CA THR A 68 -5.51 -54.84 11.19
C THR A 68 -6.12 -53.82 12.15
N LEU A 69 -5.51 -52.65 12.27
CA LEU A 69 -6.05 -51.50 13.01
C LEU A 69 -6.39 -50.39 12.05
N VAL A 70 -7.58 -49.85 12.12
CA VAL A 70 -7.97 -48.57 11.55
C VAL A 70 -7.92 -47.54 12.66
N ILE A 71 -7.11 -46.52 12.50
CA ILE A 71 -6.83 -45.47 13.48
C ILE A 71 -7.38 -44.17 12.93
N THR A 72 -8.32 -43.55 13.63
CA THR A 72 -8.98 -42.29 13.22
C THR A 72 -8.79 -41.26 14.31
N PRO A 73 -8.01 -40.19 14.06
CA PRO A 73 -7.98 -39.02 14.93
C PRO A 73 -9.32 -38.26 14.79
N VAL A 74 -9.88 -37.79 15.90
CA VAL A 74 -11.16 -37.07 15.94
C VAL A 74 -11.05 -35.89 16.88
N LEU A 75 -11.33 -34.68 16.38
CA LEU A 75 -11.54 -33.49 17.21
C LEU A 75 -12.98 -33.52 17.73
N LYS A 76 -13.14 -33.62 19.03
CA LYS A 76 -14.43 -33.62 19.72
C LYS A 76 -14.58 -32.29 20.46
N TYR A 77 -15.67 -31.59 20.23
CA TYR A 77 -15.97 -30.29 20.82
C TYR A 77 -17.46 -30.20 21.19
N ASP A 78 -17.82 -29.15 21.90
CA ASP A 78 -19.22 -28.93 22.27
C ASP A 78 -20.10 -28.78 21.02
N GLY A 79 -21.18 -29.59 20.98
CA GLY A 79 -22.10 -29.62 19.84
C GLY A 79 -21.65 -30.44 18.62
N GLY A 80 -20.48 -31.14 18.64
CA GLY A 80 -20.07 -31.94 17.49
C GLY A 80 -18.68 -32.56 17.53
N GLU A 81 -18.32 -33.15 16.42
CA GLU A 81 -17.00 -33.73 16.21
C GLU A 81 -16.58 -33.62 14.74
N THR A 82 -15.27 -33.61 14.50
CA THR A 82 -14.68 -33.61 13.15
C THR A 82 -13.61 -34.70 13.08
N ALA A 83 -13.84 -35.70 12.24
CA ALA A 83 -12.87 -36.76 12.01
C ALA A 83 -11.88 -36.39 10.93
N TYR A 84 -10.60 -36.68 11.18
CA TYR A 84 -9.55 -36.69 10.16
C TYR A 84 -9.61 -37.98 9.35
N SER A 85 -8.85 -38.07 8.26
CA SER A 85 -8.80 -39.28 7.43
C SER A 85 -8.23 -40.46 8.23
N PRO A 86 -8.83 -41.68 8.15
CA PRO A 86 -8.32 -42.83 8.87
C PRO A 86 -7.01 -43.36 8.28
N VAL A 87 -6.11 -43.85 9.13
CA VAL A 87 -4.91 -44.59 8.71
C VAL A 87 -5.03 -46.06 9.12
N THR A 88 -4.65 -46.95 8.20
CA THR A 88 -4.70 -48.39 8.44
C THR A 88 -3.31 -48.99 8.59
N VAL A 89 -3.11 -49.78 9.64
CA VAL A 89 -1.87 -50.56 9.87
C VAL A 89 -2.20 -52.04 10.04
N GLN A 90 -1.25 -52.91 9.71
CA GLN A 90 -1.47 -54.34 9.71
C GLN A 90 -0.31 -55.15 10.34
N GLY A 91 -0.61 -56.32 10.86
CA GLY A 91 0.41 -57.25 11.33
C GLY A 91 1.06 -58.05 10.21
N GLU A 92 2.22 -58.62 10.50
CA GLU A 92 3.11 -59.30 9.56
C GLU A 92 2.47 -60.42 8.72
N LYS A 93 1.37 -61.01 9.20
CA LYS A 93 0.65 -62.12 8.55
C LYS A 93 -0.67 -61.73 7.90
N VAL A 94 -0.94 -60.44 7.78
CA VAL A 94 -2.11 -59.89 7.05
C VAL A 94 -1.69 -59.69 5.59
N MET A 95 -2.48 -60.26 4.69
CA MET A 95 -2.34 -60.03 3.25
C MET A 95 -2.95 -58.66 2.89
N GLY A 96 -2.13 -57.70 2.53
CA GLY A 96 -2.52 -56.35 2.18
C GLY A 96 -1.33 -55.40 2.04
N ASN A 97 -1.60 -54.16 1.55
CA ASN A 97 -0.55 -53.16 1.26
C ASN A 97 -0.43 -52.07 2.35
N ASN A 98 -1.07 -52.27 3.53
CA ASN A 98 -0.99 -51.32 4.61
C ASN A 98 0.38 -51.42 5.32
N ARG A 99 0.73 -50.35 6.06
CA ARG A 99 1.98 -50.33 6.84
C ARG A 99 2.01 -51.51 7.84
N VAL A 100 3.06 -52.30 7.76
CA VAL A 100 3.24 -53.46 8.62
C VAL A 100 3.89 -53.06 9.94
N ILE A 101 3.27 -53.51 11.07
CA ILE A 101 3.83 -53.40 12.40
C ILE A 101 4.33 -54.76 12.84
N SER A 102 5.65 -54.87 13.12
CA SER A 102 6.25 -56.12 13.53
C SER A 102 5.88 -56.50 14.97
N TYR A 103 5.53 -57.76 15.18
CA TYR A 103 5.31 -58.29 16.54
C TYR A 103 6.62 -58.27 17.36
N THR A 104 7.76 -58.54 16.72
CA THR A 104 9.03 -58.72 17.43
C THR A 104 9.65 -57.37 17.83
N SER A 105 9.64 -56.39 16.94
CA SER A 105 10.32 -55.11 17.10
C SER A 105 9.37 -53.96 17.36
N GLY A 106 8.07 -54.14 17.17
CA GLY A 106 7.12 -53.00 17.14
C GLY A 106 7.23 -52.22 15.84
N GLY A 107 6.83 -50.96 15.87
CA GLY A 107 6.90 -50.07 14.71
C GLY A 107 6.34 -48.70 15.00
N ASN A 108 6.62 -47.72 14.12
CA ASN A 108 6.12 -46.36 14.21
C ASN A 108 5.18 -46.07 13.04
N VAL A 109 4.21 -45.20 13.27
CA VAL A 109 3.29 -44.67 12.26
C VAL A 109 3.32 -43.15 12.32
N ALA A 110 3.87 -42.53 11.28
CA ALA A 110 3.75 -41.10 11.10
C ALA A 110 2.46 -40.81 10.32
N TYR A 111 1.67 -39.93 10.83
CA TYR A 111 0.39 -39.48 10.28
C TYR A 111 0.40 -37.98 10.09
N LYS A 112 -0.14 -37.49 8.97
CA LYS A 112 -0.37 -36.07 8.71
C LYS A 112 -1.67 -35.90 7.96
N ASP A 113 -2.47 -34.94 8.39
CA ASP A 113 -3.72 -34.54 7.75
C ASP A 113 -4.11 -33.13 8.17
N ALA A 114 -5.13 -32.55 7.54
CA ALA A 114 -5.65 -31.23 7.86
C ALA A 114 -7.18 -31.21 7.75
N THR A 115 -7.84 -30.42 8.61
CA THR A 115 -9.28 -30.17 8.54
C THR A 115 -9.58 -28.68 8.53
N ASN A 116 -10.77 -28.28 8.09
CA ASN A 116 -11.19 -26.90 8.17
C ASN A 116 -11.46 -26.50 9.63
N PHE A 117 -11.00 -25.31 10.01
CA PHE A 117 -11.23 -24.76 11.33
C PHE A 117 -12.67 -24.24 11.48
N SER A 118 -13.24 -24.43 12.64
CA SER A 118 -14.42 -23.72 13.13
C SER A 118 -14.18 -23.23 14.56
N ASP A 119 -14.85 -22.15 14.97
CA ASP A 119 -14.66 -21.58 16.33
C ASP A 119 -15.01 -22.56 17.46
N ALA A 120 -15.91 -23.50 17.23
CA ALA A 120 -16.23 -24.55 18.18
C ALA A 120 -15.02 -25.45 18.53
N MET A 121 -14.02 -25.54 17.63
CA MET A 121 -12.81 -26.34 17.85
C MET A 121 -11.82 -25.73 18.84
N ARG A 122 -12.01 -24.44 19.25
CA ARG A 122 -11.12 -23.78 20.21
C ARG A 122 -10.95 -24.58 21.51
N LEU A 123 -12.07 -25.06 22.07
CA LEU A 123 -12.12 -25.94 23.23
C LEU A 123 -12.48 -27.36 22.75
N SER A 124 -11.53 -28.07 22.19
CA SER A 124 -11.71 -29.43 21.71
C SER A 124 -10.78 -30.39 22.42
N GLU A 125 -11.10 -31.68 22.32
CA GLU A 125 -10.19 -32.76 22.65
C GLU A 125 -9.90 -33.57 21.40
N LEU A 126 -8.61 -33.74 21.07
CA LEU A 126 -8.17 -34.63 20.00
C LEU A 126 -8.07 -36.04 20.56
N GLU A 127 -8.97 -36.89 20.20
CA GLU A 127 -8.96 -38.31 20.58
C GLU A 127 -8.55 -39.20 19.40
N VAL A 128 -7.86 -40.31 19.71
CA VAL A 128 -7.57 -41.38 18.77
C VAL A 128 -8.56 -42.49 18.97
N ARG A 129 -9.33 -42.84 17.94
CA ARG A 129 -10.25 -43.98 17.90
C ARG A 129 -9.62 -45.10 17.10
N ILE A 130 -9.61 -46.32 17.67
CA ILE A 130 -8.99 -47.48 17.04
C ILE A 130 -10.04 -48.57 16.91
N ARG A 131 -10.25 -49.03 15.67
CA ARG A 131 -10.99 -50.25 15.37
C ARG A 131 -10.03 -51.36 14.95
N ALA A 132 -9.98 -52.44 15.72
CA ALA A 132 -9.16 -53.62 15.43
C ALA A 132 -9.99 -54.72 14.77
N THR A 133 -9.43 -55.36 13.73
CA THR A 133 -10.05 -56.49 13.05
C THR A 133 -9.10 -57.68 12.96
N LYS A 134 -9.63 -58.92 13.03
CA LYS A 134 -8.87 -60.15 12.82
C LYS A 134 -9.81 -61.21 12.26
N GLY A 135 -9.73 -61.52 10.99
CA GLY A 135 -10.72 -62.32 10.28
C GLY A 135 -12.10 -61.67 10.36
N ALA A 136 -13.12 -62.41 10.85
CA ALA A 136 -14.46 -61.89 11.03
C ALA A 136 -14.69 -61.16 12.37
N ALA A 137 -13.73 -61.16 13.29
CA ALA A 137 -13.84 -60.50 14.59
C ALA A 137 -13.40 -59.02 14.50
N SER A 138 -14.18 -58.11 15.10
CA SER A 138 -13.83 -56.71 15.27
C SER A 138 -14.00 -56.25 16.73
N LEU A 139 -13.22 -55.25 17.13
CA LEU A 139 -13.26 -54.71 18.48
C LEU A 139 -12.84 -53.25 18.45
N ASP A 140 -13.63 -52.38 19.04
CA ASP A 140 -13.28 -50.97 19.22
C ASP A 140 -12.51 -50.76 20.55
N PHE A 141 -11.46 -49.96 20.51
CA PHE A 141 -10.71 -49.59 21.70
C PHE A 141 -11.37 -48.38 22.37
N GLU A 142 -11.06 -48.16 23.64
CA GLU A 142 -11.44 -46.91 24.28
C GLU A 142 -10.68 -45.75 23.62
N PRO A 143 -11.36 -44.62 23.31
CA PRO A 143 -10.73 -43.45 22.78
C PRO A 143 -9.63 -42.92 23.74
N VAL A 144 -8.53 -42.44 23.18
CA VAL A 144 -7.41 -41.85 23.93
C VAL A 144 -7.26 -40.40 23.56
N VAL A 145 -7.41 -39.48 24.50
CA VAL A 145 -7.16 -38.04 24.28
C VAL A 145 -5.66 -37.80 24.21
N ILE A 146 -5.19 -37.22 23.12
CA ILE A 146 -3.77 -37.00 22.84
C ILE A 146 -3.39 -35.52 22.72
N ALA A 147 -4.34 -34.59 22.55
CA ALA A 147 -4.14 -33.14 22.61
C ALA A 147 -5.45 -32.45 23.01
N LYS A 148 -5.35 -31.18 23.41
CA LYS A 148 -6.50 -30.36 23.80
C LYS A 148 -6.45 -29.00 23.15
N GLY A 149 -7.58 -28.57 22.58
CA GLY A 149 -7.85 -27.26 22.03
C GLY A 149 -7.10 -26.93 20.76
N VAL A 150 -7.48 -25.80 20.17
CA VAL A 150 -6.85 -25.21 18.98
C VAL A 150 -6.57 -23.75 19.23
N ILE A 151 -5.31 -23.36 19.16
CA ILE A 151 -4.90 -21.94 19.16
C ILE A 151 -5.36 -21.30 17.86
N ALA A 152 -6.11 -20.21 17.97
CA ALA A 152 -6.69 -19.52 16.82
C ALA A 152 -6.19 -18.07 16.65
N THR A 153 -5.01 -17.77 17.15
CA THR A 153 -4.41 -16.42 17.09
C THR A 153 -4.28 -15.92 15.65
N SER A 154 -4.01 -16.80 14.69
CA SER A 154 -3.93 -16.44 13.27
C SER A 154 -5.25 -15.89 12.68
N THR A 155 -6.39 -16.15 13.33
CA THR A 155 -7.70 -15.62 12.88
C THR A 155 -7.94 -14.17 13.29
N MET A 156 -7.07 -13.58 14.12
CA MET A 156 -7.19 -12.20 14.63
C MET A 156 -6.77 -11.13 13.61
N VAL A 157 -6.61 -11.50 12.34
CA VAL A 157 -6.26 -10.56 11.27
C VAL A 157 -7.34 -9.50 11.12
N ALA A 158 -6.98 -8.23 11.33
CA ALA A 158 -7.85 -7.11 11.04
C ALA A 158 -7.96 -6.94 9.51
N ASN A 159 -9.13 -7.21 8.96
CA ASN A 159 -9.40 -7.04 7.53
C ASN A 159 -9.71 -5.57 7.20
N VAL A 160 -8.71 -4.70 7.37
CA VAL A 160 -8.80 -3.24 7.15
C VAL A 160 -7.77 -2.84 6.08
N PRO A 161 -8.03 -3.14 4.80
CA PRO A 161 -7.12 -2.78 3.73
C PRO A 161 -7.05 -1.27 3.53
N LYS A 162 -5.92 -0.78 3.03
CA LYS A 162 -5.64 0.63 2.80
C LYS A 162 -5.87 1.01 1.34
N ALA A 163 -6.76 1.97 1.12
CA ALA A 163 -6.95 2.61 -0.17
C ALA A 163 -6.02 3.84 -0.32
N ILE A 164 -5.88 4.34 -1.53
CA ILE A 164 -5.01 5.47 -1.89
C ILE A 164 -5.83 6.53 -2.61
N LEU A 165 -5.63 7.80 -2.23
CA LEU A 165 -6.23 8.93 -2.94
C LEU A 165 -5.60 9.11 -4.32
N GLY A 166 -6.40 9.58 -5.29
CA GLY A 166 -5.97 9.88 -6.65
C GLY A 166 -5.20 11.19 -6.82
N VAL A 167 -4.81 11.83 -5.72
CA VAL A 167 -3.97 13.05 -5.72
C VAL A 167 -2.71 12.74 -4.93
N ARG A 168 -1.55 12.87 -5.59
CA ARG A 168 -0.25 12.66 -4.96
C ARG A 168 0.63 13.87 -5.15
N ARG A 169 1.38 14.23 -4.11
CA ARG A 169 2.60 15.01 -4.26
C ARG A 169 3.70 14.16 -4.89
N GLU A 170 4.48 14.79 -5.77
CA GLU A 170 5.81 14.29 -6.08
C GLU A 170 6.67 14.28 -4.81
N ALA A 171 7.55 13.29 -4.67
CA ALA A 171 8.43 13.18 -3.52
C ALA A 171 9.22 14.47 -3.34
N ASN A 172 9.19 15.04 -2.15
CA ASN A 172 10.14 16.08 -1.80
C ASN A 172 11.58 15.50 -1.85
N ASN A 173 12.59 16.35 -1.99
CA ASN A 173 14.01 16.01 -2.15
C ASN A 173 14.60 15.08 -1.06
N THR A 174 13.80 14.58 -0.12
CA THR A 174 14.20 13.67 0.96
C THR A 174 13.80 12.22 0.71
N GLY A 175 13.16 11.89 -0.41
CA GLY A 175 12.73 10.54 -0.76
C GLY A 175 11.59 9.99 0.12
N LYS A 176 11.02 10.80 1.00
CA LYS A 176 9.82 10.43 1.75
C LYS A 176 8.59 10.79 0.94
N TYR A 177 7.84 9.78 0.55
CA TYR A 177 6.52 9.94 -0.04
C TYR A 177 5.56 10.51 1.01
N ASP A 178 5.13 11.75 0.81
CA ASP A 178 3.94 12.26 1.47
C ASP A 178 2.75 11.88 0.56
N PRO A 179 1.87 10.96 0.97
CA PRO A 179 0.82 10.44 0.09
C PRO A 179 -0.27 11.46 -0.26
N TYR A 180 -0.20 12.68 0.27
CA TYR A 180 -1.31 13.63 0.22
C TYR A 180 -0.87 15.01 -0.24
N ILE A 181 -0.33 15.14 -1.47
CA ILE A 181 -0.20 16.46 -2.01
C ILE A 181 -1.03 16.66 -3.24
N ASP A 182 -1.93 17.59 -3.01
CA ASP A 182 -2.66 18.33 -3.98
C ASP A 182 -1.69 19.18 -4.83
N PRO A 183 -1.77 19.14 -6.17
CA PRO A 183 -1.07 20.07 -7.02
C PRO A 183 -1.61 21.51 -6.90
N PHE A 184 -2.56 21.77 -5.98
CA PHE A 184 -3.10 23.09 -5.76
C PHE A 184 -2.02 24.05 -5.27
N GLN A 185 -1.79 25.08 -6.05
CA GLN A 185 -0.92 26.22 -5.69
C GLN A 185 -1.79 27.46 -5.61
N ARG A 186 -1.89 28.04 -4.41
CA ARG A 186 -2.66 29.27 -4.22
C ARG A 186 -1.98 30.48 -4.85
N VAL A 187 -0.68 30.50 -4.84
CA VAL A 187 0.11 31.58 -5.41
C VAL A 187 0.90 31.02 -6.60
N VAL A 188 0.59 31.52 -7.78
CA VAL A 188 1.21 31.08 -9.03
C VAL A 188 1.98 32.25 -9.63
N PRO A 189 3.30 32.08 -9.92
CA PRO A 189 4.03 33.11 -10.65
C PRO A 189 3.53 33.21 -12.08
N ASP A 190 3.45 34.43 -12.58
CA ASP A 190 3.12 34.73 -13.96
C ASP A 190 3.97 35.90 -14.45
N GLU A 191 4.23 35.95 -15.74
CA GLU A 191 5.09 36.97 -16.32
C GLU A 191 4.65 37.38 -17.72
N MET A 192 4.88 38.65 -18.05
CA MET A 192 4.69 39.15 -19.39
C MET A 192 5.97 39.81 -19.90
N VAL A 193 6.31 39.54 -21.16
CA VAL A 193 7.53 40.00 -21.81
C VAL A 193 7.17 40.68 -23.11
N ALA A 194 7.87 41.80 -23.41
CA ALA A 194 7.80 42.51 -24.69
C ALA A 194 9.15 43.05 -25.08
N ASP A 195 9.47 43.10 -26.35
CA ASP A 195 10.75 43.56 -26.89
C ASP A 195 10.61 44.87 -27.67
N ILE A 196 11.42 45.89 -27.31
CA ILE A 196 11.63 47.08 -28.10
C ILE A 196 12.85 46.85 -28.99
N LEU A 197 12.69 46.91 -30.30
CA LEU A 197 13.78 46.69 -31.27
C LEU A 197 14.44 48.03 -31.68
N TYR A 198 15.76 48.01 -31.84
CA TYR A 198 16.58 49.13 -32.22
C TYR A 198 17.21 48.93 -33.60
N LEU A 199 17.41 50.06 -34.31
CA LEU A 199 18.20 50.03 -35.53
C LEU A 199 19.70 49.83 -35.20
N ILE A 200 20.44 49.38 -36.19
CA ILE A 200 21.90 49.20 -36.08
C ILE A 200 22.54 50.50 -35.64
N ASN A 201 23.45 50.42 -34.66
CA ASN A 201 24.17 51.56 -34.08
C ASN A 201 23.26 52.70 -33.53
N ARG A 202 22.01 52.39 -33.16
CA ARG A 202 21.06 53.35 -32.60
C ARG A 202 20.55 52.88 -31.22
N ALA A 203 20.22 53.88 -30.41
CA ALA A 203 19.61 53.72 -29.10
C ALA A 203 18.36 54.60 -28.92
N GLU A 204 17.93 55.29 -29.97
CA GLU A 204 16.71 56.11 -29.98
C GLU A 204 15.50 55.24 -30.12
N LEU A 205 14.48 55.49 -29.28
CA LEU A 205 13.19 54.83 -29.36
C LEU A 205 12.40 55.31 -30.58
N ARG A 206 11.83 54.40 -31.32
CA ARG A 206 10.95 54.70 -32.44
C ARG A 206 9.47 54.58 -31.99
N ASN A 207 8.64 55.54 -32.41
CA ASN A 207 7.23 55.53 -32.05
C ASN A 207 6.52 54.24 -32.47
N GLU A 208 6.87 53.69 -33.65
CA GLU A 208 6.33 52.42 -34.14
C GLU A 208 6.66 51.22 -33.25
N GLU A 209 7.80 51.22 -32.58
CA GLU A 209 8.19 50.15 -31.66
C GLU A 209 7.44 50.23 -30.32
N VAL A 210 7.40 51.42 -29.74
CA VAL A 210 6.73 51.61 -28.43
C VAL A 210 5.21 51.59 -28.52
N SER A 211 4.65 51.69 -29.72
CA SER A 211 3.20 51.58 -29.96
C SER A 211 2.76 50.17 -30.35
N LYS A 212 3.64 49.19 -30.40
CA LYS A 212 3.31 47.80 -30.70
C LYS A 212 2.36 47.25 -29.67
N ASP A 213 1.52 46.33 -30.12
CA ASP A 213 0.48 45.69 -29.28
C ASP A 213 1.08 44.99 -28.07
N ASP A 214 2.23 44.32 -28.20
CA ASP A 214 2.91 43.61 -27.09
C ASP A 214 3.37 44.56 -26.01
N ILE A 215 3.88 45.75 -26.37
CA ILE A 215 4.27 46.80 -25.41
C ILE A 215 3.05 47.37 -24.70
N GLN A 216 1.97 47.66 -25.44
CA GLN A 216 0.71 48.14 -24.85
C GLN A 216 0.06 47.12 -23.92
N GLN A 217 0.10 45.83 -24.29
CA GLN A 217 -0.36 44.74 -23.45
C GLN A 217 0.46 44.61 -22.16
N LEU A 218 1.81 44.75 -22.23
CA LEU A 218 2.65 44.71 -21.03
C LEU A 218 2.33 45.88 -20.09
N LEU A 219 2.11 47.09 -20.62
CA LEU A 219 1.71 48.26 -19.82
C LEU A 219 0.36 48.05 -19.13
N SER A 220 -0.64 47.54 -19.88
CA SER A 220 -1.94 47.18 -19.31
C SER A 220 -1.82 46.10 -18.25
N TYR A 221 -1.09 45.01 -18.55
CA TYR A 221 -0.84 43.92 -17.62
C TYR A 221 -0.24 44.40 -16.30
N THR A 222 0.74 45.29 -16.38
CA THR A 222 1.39 45.87 -15.20
C THR A 222 0.47 46.78 -14.41
N SER A 223 -0.33 47.60 -15.11
CA SER A 223 -1.34 48.46 -14.48
C SER A 223 -2.42 47.67 -13.78
N ASP A 224 -2.96 46.64 -14.47
CA ASP A 224 -3.98 45.75 -13.93
C ASP A 224 -3.46 45.00 -12.69
N ALA A 225 -2.20 44.54 -12.73
CA ALA A 225 -1.57 43.89 -11.58
C ALA A 225 -1.40 44.83 -10.37
N ASN A 226 -1.23 46.13 -10.60
CA ASN A 226 -1.12 47.10 -9.52
C ASN A 226 -2.48 47.48 -8.90
N GLN A 227 -3.61 47.20 -9.60
CA GLN A 227 -4.96 47.57 -9.17
C GLN A 227 -5.78 46.39 -8.62
N ASP A 228 -5.36 45.16 -8.91
CA ASP A 228 -6.06 43.92 -8.55
C ASP A 228 -5.47 43.33 -7.27
N ASP A 229 -6.24 43.28 -6.18
CA ASP A 229 -5.83 42.70 -4.90
C ASP A 229 -5.43 41.20 -4.99
N ARG A 230 -5.78 40.52 -6.08
CA ARG A 230 -5.42 39.13 -6.35
C ARG A 230 -4.15 39.00 -7.22
N LYS A 231 -3.50 40.10 -7.51
CA LYS A 231 -2.24 40.15 -8.24
C LYS A 231 -1.20 40.90 -7.41
N ASN A 232 -0.09 40.24 -7.17
CA ASN A 232 1.02 40.85 -6.43
C ASN A 232 2.15 41.18 -7.40
N LEU A 233 2.31 42.46 -7.71
CA LEU A 233 3.39 42.94 -8.60
C LEU A 233 4.76 42.75 -7.92
N LYS A 234 5.57 41.83 -8.44
CA LYS A 234 6.90 41.46 -7.87
C LYS A 234 8.03 42.29 -8.40
N GLY A 235 7.92 42.73 -9.62
CA GLY A 235 8.95 43.57 -10.22
C GLY A 235 8.73 43.81 -11.70
N VAL A 236 9.36 44.88 -12.15
CA VAL A 236 9.46 45.19 -13.58
C VAL A 236 10.95 45.36 -13.91
N GLU A 237 11.36 44.65 -14.96
CA GLU A 237 12.79 44.63 -15.39
C GLU A 237 12.93 45.13 -16.82
N VAL A 238 14.01 45.90 -17.08
CA VAL A 238 14.47 46.31 -18.39
C VAL A 238 15.84 45.71 -18.62
N SER A 239 15.96 44.80 -19.56
CA SER A 239 17.21 44.18 -19.97
C SER A 239 17.55 44.59 -21.40
N ALA A 240 18.54 45.44 -21.58
CA ALA A 240 18.93 45.92 -22.88
C ALA A 240 20.16 45.21 -23.44
N TYR A 241 20.17 45.00 -24.73
CA TYR A 241 21.17 44.19 -25.41
C TYR A 241 21.73 44.89 -26.64
N ALA A 242 22.99 44.59 -26.99
CA ALA A 242 23.52 44.80 -28.32
C ALA A 242 23.78 43.45 -28.98
N SER A 243 23.71 43.43 -30.30
CA SER A 243 24.05 42.26 -31.11
C SER A 243 25.56 42.02 -31.10
N PRO A 244 26.04 40.78 -31.13
CA PRO A 244 27.45 40.44 -31.00
C PRO A 244 28.26 40.64 -32.31
N ASP A 245 27.90 41.64 -33.10
CA ASP A 245 28.54 41.94 -34.42
C ASP A 245 29.38 43.22 -34.43
N GLY A 246 29.55 43.90 -33.27
CA GLY A 246 30.35 45.09 -33.10
C GLY A 246 31.44 44.88 -32.04
N SER A 247 32.37 45.88 -31.91
CA SER A 247 33.36 45.80 -30.85
C SER A 247 32.71 45.87 -29.46
N LEU A 248 33.33 45.22 -28.47
CA LEU A 248 32.81 45.16 -27.09
C LEU A 248 32.58 46.57 -26.50
N ASP A 249 33.48 47.53 -26.77
CA ASP A 249 33.34 48.92 -26.30
C ASP A 249 32.11 49.62 -26.90
N LEU A 250 31.87 49.46 -28.21
CA LEU A 250 30.71 50.00 -28.89
C LEU A 250 29.43 49.37 -28.37
N ASN A 251 29.42 48.04 -28.22
CA ASN A 251 28.27 47.30 -27.74
C ASN A 251 27.94 47.60 -26.27
N THR A 252 28.96 47.87 -25.45
CA THR A 252 28.80 48.34 -24.08
C THR A 252 28.09 49.70 -24.02
N ASP A 253 28.56 50.67 -24.81
CA ASP A 253 27.92 51.98 -24.90
C ASP A 253 26.49 51.91 -25.47
N LEU A 254 26.28 51.16 -26.53
CA LEU A 254 24.96 50.97 -27.15
C LEU A 254 23.96 50.29 -26.21
N SER A 255 24.34 49.18 -25.57
CA SER A 255 23.46 48.47 -24.65
C SER A 255 23.09 49.33 -23.43
N ALA A 256 24.04 50.06 -22.87
CA ALA A 256 23.79 51.01 -21.78
C ALA A 256 22.88 52.18 -22.19
N LYS A 257 23.03 52.71 -23.41
CA LYS A 257 22.14 53.77 -23.92
C LYS A 257 20.73 53.24 -24.19
N ARG A 258 20.59 52.04 -24.73
CA ARG A 258 19.30 51.35 -24.93
C ARG A 258 18.59 51.08 -23.60
N GLU A 259 19.35 50.65 -22.59
CA GLU A 259 18.83 50.47 -21.24
C GLU A 259 18.23 51.78 -20.72
N ARG A 260 18.98 52.88 -20.77
CA ARG A 260 18.49 54.20 -20.28
C ARG A 260 17.27 54.70 -21.03
N SER A 261 17.24 54.60 -22.38
CA SER A 261 16.13 55.07 -23.18
C SER A 261 14.84 54.23 -22.92
N SER A 262 14.98 52.89 -22.85
CA SER A 262 13.86 51.99 -22.55
C SER A 262 13.36 52.14 -21.14
N SER A 263 14.25 52.25 -20.14
CA SER A 263 13.88 52.46 -18.74
C SER A 263 13.13 53.76 -18.53
N SER A 264 13.67 54.88 -19.11
CA SER A 264 13.00 56.18 -19.02
C SER A 264 11.61 56.18 -19.66
N PHE A 265 11.46 55.51 -20.80
CA PHE A 265 10.16 55.32 -21.46
C PHE A 265 9.21 54.53 -20.54
N LEU A 266 9.62 53.32 -20.09
CA LEU A 266 8.77 52.47 -19.30
C LEU A 266 8.36 53.11 -17.98
N GLU A 267 9.31 53.78 -17.28
CA GLU A 267 9.05 54.51 -16.05
C GLU A 267 8.02 55.63 -16.26
N SER A 268 8.13 56.38 -17.35
CA SER A 268 7.19 57.43 -17.71
C SER A 268 5.77 56.88 -17.95
N GLU A 269 5.64 55.79 -18.73
CA GLU A 269 4.34 55.21 -19.04
C GLU A 269 3.69 54.56 -17.79
N LEU A 270 4.45 53.81 -16.98
CA LEU A 270 3.96 53.25 -15.73
C LEU A 270 3.52 54.33 -14.74
N LYS A 271 4.25 55.43 -14.63
CA LYS A 271 3.85 56.58 -13.80
C LYS A 271 2.53 57.22 -14.27
N LYS A 272 2.35 57.38 -15.60
CA LYS A 272 1.06 57.85 -16.17
C LYS A 272 -0.09 56.91 -15.83
N ALA A 273 0.17 55.57 -15.78
CA ALA A 273 -0.77 54.56 -15.39
C ALA A 273 -0.97 54.43 -13.85
N GLY A 274 -0.30 55.27 -13.04
CA GLY A 274 -0.42 55.24 -11.57
C GLY A 274 0.40 54.14 -10.89
N VAL A 275 1.30 53.48 -11.61
CA VAL A 275 2.18 52.44 -11.08
C VAL A 275 3.48 53.06 -10.60
N ASN A 276 3.73 53.00 -9.30
CA ASN A 276 4.98 53.49 -8.69
C ASN A 276 5.85 52.30 -8.27
N ILE A 277 6.75 51.89 -9.14
CA ILE A 277 7.68 50.78 -8.91
C ILE A 277 9.09 51.14 -9.35
N ASN A 278 10.08 50.68 -8.61
CA ASN A 278 11.47 50.82 -9.02
C ASN A 278 11.79 49.75 -10.07
N LEU A 279 12.21 50.17 -11.25
CA LEU A 279 12.66 49.28 -12.30
C LEU A 279 13.98 48.61 -11.93
N ARG A 280 14.08 47.31 -12.19
CA ARG A 280 15.37 46.62 -12.24
C ARG A 280 15.92 46.80 -13.65
N THR A 281 17.14 47.24 -13.75
CA THR A 281 17.75 47.48 -15.05
C THR A 281 19.06 46.75 -15.19
N LYS A 282 19.31 46.24 -16.37
CA LYS A 282 20.62 45.68 -16.76
C LYS A 282 20.87 45.89 -18.24
N TYR A 283 22.13 45.91 -18.62
CA TYR A 283 22.54 45.89 -20.01
C TYR A 283 23.57 44.79 -20.26
N THR A 284 23.52 44.20 -21.45
CA THR A 284 24.43 43.14 -21.89
C THR A 284 25.03 43.54 -23.23
N PRO A 285 26.35 43.77 -23.31
CA PRO A 285 27.01 44.24 -24.53
C PRO A 285 26.89 43.26 -25.70
N GLU A 286 26.81 41.97 -25.44
CA GLU A 286 26.73 40.92 -26.45
C GLU A 286 25.75 39.85 -26.00
N ASP A 287 24.58 39.77 -26.69
CA ASP A 287 23.49 38.85 -26.37
C ASP A 287 23.75 37.46 -26.98
N TRP A 288 24.76 36.76 -26.48
CA TRP A 288 25.09 35.42 -26.95
C TRP A 288 24.03 34.37 -26.57
N ASP A 289 23.35 34.56 -25.46
CA ASP A 289 22.26 33.67 -25.05
C ASP A 289 21.03 33.86 -25.94
N GLY A 290 20.65 35.11 -26.23
CA GLY A 290 19.60 35.42 -27.19
C GLY A 290 19.97 35.00 -28.62
N PHE A 291 21.25 35.13 -29.00
CA PHE A 291 21.72 34.61 -30.28
C PHE A 291 21.49 33.13 -30.42
N LYS A 292 21.87 32.36 -29.41
CA LYS A 292 21.67 30.92 -29.38
C LYS A 292 20.16 30.56 -29.45
N GLU A 293 19.32 31.19 -28.63
CA GLU A 293 17.88 31.01 -28.61
C GLU A 293 17.24 31.26 -29.99
N LYS A 294 17.54 32.40 -30.60
CA LYS A 294 16.99 32.76 -31.91
C LYS A 294 17.49 31.84 -33.03
N LEU A 295 18.74 31.42 -32.96
CA LEU A 295 19.31 30.48 -33.93
C LEU A 295 18.66 29.10 -33.82
N GLU A 296 18.41 28.57 -32.62
CA GLU A 296 17.72 27.31 -32.40
C GLU A 296 16.30 27.33 -33.00
N GLN A 297 15.60 28.45 -32.90
CA GLN A 297 14.27 28.67 -33.43
C GLN A 297 14.23 28.91 -34.94
N SER A 298 15.40 29.25 -35.58
CA SER A 298 15.49 29.61 -36.98
C SER A 298 15.52 28.39 -37.94
N ASN A 299 15.32 28.65 -39.21
CA ASN A 299 15.51 27.68 -40.30
C ASN A 299 16.85 27.88 -41.04
N ILE A 300 17.81 28.57 -40.43
CA ILE A 300 19.13 28.86 -41.04
C ILE A 300 19.83 27.54 -41.34
N GLN A 301 20.37 27.43 -42.56
CA GLN A 301 21.20 26.31 -42.96
C GLN A 301 22.48 26.29 -42.11
N ASP A 302 22.98 25.11 -41.73
CA ASP A 302 24.17 24.94 -40.92
C ASP A 302 24.06 25.44 -39.45
N LYS A 303 22.82 25.68 -38.94
CA LYS A 303 22.63 26.14 -37.55
C LYS A 303 23.28 25.23 -36.50
N GLU A 304 23.31 23.91 -36.71
CA GLU A 304 23.98 22.97 -35.80
C GLU A 304 25.48 23.16 -35.75
N LEU A 305 26.10 23.56 -36.87
CA LEU A 305 27.51 23.89 -36.92
C LEU A 305 27.79 25.18 -36.13
N ILE A 306 26.94 26.20 -36.28
CA ILE A 306 27.06 27.46 -35.57
C ILE A 306 26.88 27.28 -34.06
N LEU A 307 25.87 26.48 -33.65
CA LEU A 307 25.65 26.13 -32.25
C LEU A 307 26.85 25.38 -31.63
N ARG A 308 27.50 24.52 -32.43
CA ARG A 308 28.73 23.86 -32.02
C ARG A 308 29.89 24.87 -31.82
N VAL A 309 30.07 25.82 -32.71
CA VAL A 309 31.07 26.92 -32.56
C VAL A 309 30.82 27.70 -31.27
N LEU A 310 29.56 28.07 -30.98
CA LEU A 310 29.17 28.71 -29.72
C LEU A 310 29.55 27.91 -28.49
N SER A 311 29.43 26.59 -28.57
CA SER A 311 29.76 25.72 -27.44
C SER A 311 31.25 25.49 -27.27
N MET A 312 32.03 25.56 -28.33
CA MET A 312 33.49 25.32 -28.32
C MET A 312 34.28 26.49 -27.81
N TYR A 313 33.85 27.71 -28.10
CA TYR A 313 34.57 28.92 -27.76
C TYR A 313 33.80 29.72 -26.71
N THR A 314 34.47 30.12 -25.64
CA THR A 314 33.92 30.98 -24.59
C THR A 314 34.29 32.45 -24.78
N ASP A 315 35.37 32.71 -25.52
CA ASP A 315 35.82 34.05 -25.84
C ASP A 315 34.93 34.68 -26.92
N PRO A 316 34.32 35.85 -26.67
CA PRO A 316 33.40 36.51 -27.58
C PRO A 316 34.01 36.87 -28.93
N GLU A 317 35.24 37.39 -28.94
CA GLU A 317 35.92 37.80 -30.19
C GLU A 317 36.26 36.58 -31.05
N VAL A 318 36.60 35.46 -30.43
CA VAL A 318 36.83 34.20 -31.12
C VAL A 318 35.53 33.66 -31.69
N ARG A 319 34.45 33.70 -30.93
CA ARG A 319 33.10 33.28 -31.40
C ARG A 319 32.68 34.08 -32.63
N GLU A 320 32.76 35.40 -32.54
CA GLU A 320 32.40 36.30 -33.64
C GLU A 320 33.21 36.01 -34.90
N ARG A 321 34.51 35.88 -34.79
CA ARG A 321 35.40 35.56 -35.89
C ARG A 321 35.08 34.24 -36.56
N GLU A 322 34.90 33.18 -35.76
CA GLU A 322 34.61 31.83 -36.27
C GLU A 322 33.24 31.77 -36.93
N ILE A 323 32.21 32.47 -36.41
CA ILE A 323 30.90 32.56 -37.06
C ILE A 323 30.99 33.37 -38.37
N LYS A 324 31.75 34.46 -38.40
CA LYS A 324 31.96 35.21 -39.64
C LYS A 324 32.70 34.40 -40.73
N ASN A 325 33.56 33.47 -40.34
CA ASN A 325 34.23 32.57 -41.25
C ASN A 325 33.27 31.55 -41.91
N LEU A 326 32.07 31.35 -41.37
CA LEU A 326 31.00 30.56 -41.97
C LEU A 326 30.20 31.43 -42.99
N SER A 327 30.84 31.90 -44.04
CA SER A 327 30.40 33.00 -44.92
C SER A 327 29.00 32.86 -45.52
N SER A 328 28.53 31.64 -45.84
CA SER A 328 27.18 31.42 -46.38
C SER A 328 26.09 31.58 -45.33
N ALA A 329 26.35 31.14 -44.10
CA ALA A 329 25.42 31.24 -42.98
C ALA A 329 25.41 32.63 -42.36
N PHE A 330 26.54 33.37 -42.41
CA PHE A 330 26.66 34.69 -41.78
C PHE A 330 25.72 35.73 -42.40
N THR A 331 25.50 35.70 -43.71
CA THR A 331 24.56 36.62 -44.36
C THR A 331 23.12 36.41 -43.83
N GLN A 332 22.69 35.18 -43.71
CA GLN A 332 21.37 34.86 -43.10
C GLN A 332 21.28 35.28 -41.65
N ILE A 333 22.35 35.04 -40.87
CA ILE A 333 22.43 35.49 -39.48
C ILE A 333 22.30 37.02 -39.38
N ALA A 334 23.02 37.78 -40.23
CA ALA A 334 23.00 39.24 -40.22
C ALA A 334 21.61 39.80 -40.57
N ASP A 335 20.88 39.15 -41.45
CA ASP A 335 19.57 39.60 -41.89
C ASP A 335 18.41 39.10 -40.96
N GLU A 336 18.50 37.90 -40.42
CA GLU A 336 17.41 37.29 -39.67
C GLU A 336 17.59 37.30 -38.14
N ILE A 337 18.81 37.12 -37.62
CA ILE A 337 19.06 36.97 -36.19
C ILE A 337 19.52 38.29 -35.55
N LEU A 338 20.58 38.90 -36.07
CA LEU A 338 21.18 40.07 -35.43
C LEU A 338 20.22 41.26 -35.24
N PRO A 339 19.25 41.55 -36.14
CA PRO A 339 18.26 42.60 -35.89
C PRO A 339 17.39 42.34 -34.65
N GLN A 340 17.06 41.09 -34.35
CA GLN A 340 16.25 40.70 -33.19
C GLN A 340 17.02 40.83 -31.86
N LEU A 341 18.36 40.85 -31.91
CA LEU A 341 19.22 41.01 -30.73
C LEU A 341 19.50 42.46 -30.35
N ARG A 342 19.19 43.40 -31.26
CA ARG A 342 19.27 44.84 -31.01
C ARG A 342 18.00 45.28 -30.27
N ARG A 343 17.86 44.84 -29.04
CA ARG A 343 16.59 44.95 -28.29
C ARG A 343 16.74 45.46 -26.86
N ALA A 344 15.64 45.93 -26.30
CA ALA A 344 15.42 45.97 -24.87
C ALA A 344 14.23 45.11 -24.53
N LYS A 345 14.45 44.09 -23.73
CA LYS A 345 13.42 43.17 -23.18
C LYS A 345 12.83 43.85 -21.95
N LEU A 346 11.54 44.11 -22.00
CA LEU A 346 10.72 44.55 -20.86
C LEU A 346 10.05 43.33 -20.27
N GLN A 347 10.10 43.16 -18.96
CA GLN A 347 9.51 42.02 -18.28
C GLN A 347 8.78 42.45 -17.01
N THR A 348 7.51 42.10 -16.88
CA THR A 348 6.74 42.28 -15.65
C THR A 348 6.49 40.92 -15.05
N SER A 349 6.86 40.75 -13.78
CA SER A 349 6.64 39.53 -13.01
C SER A 349 5.61 39.76 -11.91
N ILE A 350 4.60 38.93 -11.82
CA ILE A 350 3.56 39.00 -10.81
C ILE A 350 3.39 37.64 -10.12
N GLU A 351 2.67 37.64 -9.01
CA GLU A 351 2.09 36.45 -8.40
C GLU A 351 0.58 36.57 -8.49
N LEU A 352 -0.08 35.57 -9.06
CA LEU A 352 -1.52 35.43 -9.05
C LEU A 352 -1.96 34.76 -7.72
N ILE A 353 -2.80 35.42 -6.96
CA ILE A 353 -3.33 34.96 -5.67
C ILE A 353 -4.68 34.31 -5.92
N GLY A 354 -4.75 33.00 -5.75
CA GLY A 354 -5.98 32.22 -5.88
C GLY A 354 -6.98 32.44 -4.75
N LYS A 355 -8.08 31.72 -4.80
CA LYS A 355 -9.18 31.77 -3.80
C LYS A 355 -8.68 31.36 -2.41
N THR A 356 -9.31 31.91 -1.34
CA THR A 356 -9.07 31.51 0.05
C THR A 356 -9.67 30.14 0.34
N ASP A 357 -9.35 29.54 1.49
CA ASP A 357 -9.92 28.26 1.92
C ASP A 357 -11.44 28.36 2.10
N GLU A 358 -11.91 29.47 2.65
CA GLU A 358 -13.32 29.76 2.87
C GLU A 358 -14.06 29.89 1.54
N GLU A 359 -13.49 30.62 0.57
CA GLU A 359 -14.06 30.76 -0.77
C GLU A 359 -14.13 29.42 -1.51
N ILE A 360 -13.06 28.63 -1.43
CA ILE A 360 -12.98 27.29 -2.04
C ILE A 360 -14.05 26.37 -1.44
N LEU A 361 -14.17 26.32 -0.10
CA LEU A 361 -15.19 25.51 0.57
C LEU A 361 -16.61 25.96 0.24
N ALA A 362 -16.86 27.26 0.27
CA ALA A 362 -18.17 27.80 -0.07
C ALA A 362 -18.58 27.49 -1.51
N LEU A 363 -17.64 27.60 -2.46
CA LEU A 363 -17.88 27.26 -3.87
C LEU A 363 -18.01 25.76 -4.09
N ALA A 364 -17.25 24.93 -3.37
CA ALA A 364 -17.34 23.46 -3.46
C ALA A 364 -18.74 22.95 -3.08
N GLU A 365 -19.44 23.66 -2.19
CA GLU A 365 -20.78 23.32 -1.74
C GLU A 365 -21.90 24.00 -2.58
N SER A 366 -21.69 25.22 -3.04
CA SER A 366 -22.74 26.02 -3.71
C SER A 366 -22.63 26.00 -5.24
N ASN A 367 -21.43 26.05 -5.78
CA ASN A 367 -21.17 26.10 -7.22
C ASN A 367 -19.82 25.41 -7.58
N PRO A 368 -19.73 24.08 -7.50
CA PRO A 368 -18.47 23.33 -7.73
C PRO A 368 -17.83 23.61 -9.09
N SER A 369 -18.61 23.94 -10.12
CA SER A 369 -18.13 24.22 -11.47
C SER A 369 -17.35 25.53 -11.59
N ALA A 370 -17.41 26.41 -10.58
CA ALA A 370 -16.60 27.63 -10.50
C ALA A 370 -15.18 27.38 -9.96
N LEU A 371 -14.89 26.17 -9.52
CA LEU A 371 -13.58 25.72 -9.08
C LEU A 371 -12.93 24.89 -10.18
N ASN A 372 -11.62 25.07 -10.40
CA ASN A 372 -10.87 24.16 -11.25
C ASN A 372 -10.67 22.78 -10.55
N PRO A 373 -10.22 21.73 -11.27
CA PRO A 373 -10.08 20.39 -10.68
C PRO A 373 -9.16 20.36 -9.45
N ALA A 374 -8.08 21.13 -9.45
CA ALA A 374 -7.15 21.17 -8.31
C ALA A 374 -7.77 21.83 -7.08
N GLU A 375 -8.48 22.97 -7.27
CA GLU A 375 -9.19 23.66 -6.20
C GLU A 375 -10.28 22.78 -5.57
N LEU A 376 -11.06 22.05 -6.40
CA LEU A 376 -12.16 21.22 -5.90
C LEU A 376 -11.65 19.94 -5.19
N LEU A 377 -10.55 19.37 -5.63
CA LEU A 377 -9.89 18.28 -4.90
C LEU A 377 -9.28 18.77 -3.59
N TYR A 378 -8.68 19.98 -3.60
CA TYR A 378 -8.14 20.62 -2.40
C TYR A 378 -9.24 20.89 -1.37
N ALA A 379 -10.43 21.32 -1.78
CA ALA A 379 -11.57 21.53 -0.88
C ALA A 379 -11.86 20.31 0.01
N ALA A 380 -11.72 19.09 -0.53
CA ALA A 380 -11.92 17.87 0.24
C ALA A 380 -10.84 17.65 1.32
N THR A 381 -9.67 18.27 1.21
CA THR A 381 -8.61 18.18 2.22
C THR A 381 -8.85 19.11 3.41
N LEU A 382 -9.66 20.16 3.21
CA LEU A 382 -10.01 21.15 4.24
C LEU A 382 -11.07 20.66 5.22
N VAL A 383 -11.69 19.51 4.98
CA VAL A 383 -12.75 18.96 5.84
C VAL A 383 -12.31 17.62 6.42
N GLU A 384 -12.63 17.36 7.70
CA GLU A 384 -12.35 16.09 8.36
C GLU A 384 -13.54 15.12 8.29
N ASP A 385 -14.76 15.67 8.32
CA ASP A 385 -15.98 14.88 8.25
C ASP A 385 -16.08 14.09 6.95
N LEU A 386 -16.17 12.77 7.06
CA LEU A 386 -16.15 11.85 5.92
C LEU A 386 -17.39 12.00 5.01
N ASP A 387 -18.56 12.32 5.55
CA ASP A 387 -19.76 12.48 4.75
C ASP A 387 -19.70 13.78 3.93
N ARG A 388 -19.18 14.85 4.53
CA ARG A 388 -18.92 16.12 3.83
C ARG A 388 -17.84 15.94 2.75
N LYS A 389 -16.76 15.22 3.06
CA LYS A 389 -15.71 14.89 2.10
C LYS A 389 -16.26 14.08 0.90
N LEU A 390 -17.13 13.11 1.17
CA LEU A 390 -17.78 12.31 0.14
C LEU A 390 -18.68 13.18 -0.76
N LYS A 391 -19.41 14.15 -0.19
CA LYS A 391 -20.23 15.12 -0.97
C LYS A 391 -19.35 15.92 -1.94
N ILE A 392 -18.20 16.43 -1.48
CA ILE A 392 -17.28 17.20 -2.33
C ILE A 392 -16.76 16.33 -3.49
N TYR A 393 -16.35 15.08 -3.24
CA TYR A 393 -15.91 14.19 -4.33
C TYR A 393 -17.04 13.78 -5.27
N ASN A 394 -18.28 13.70 -4.80
CA ASN A 394 -19.45 13.50 -5.67
C ASN A 394 -19.73 14.74 -6.53
N SER A 395 -19.61 15.93 -5.98
CA SER A 395 -19.68 17.18 -6.74
C SER A 395 -18.58 17.27 -7.79
N PHE A 396 -17.37 16.81 -7.46
CA PHE A 396 -16.25 16.70 -8.42
C PHE A 396 -16.61 15.77 -9.59
N GLN A 397 -17.20 14.61 -9.33
CA GLN A 397 -17.63 13.70 -10.39
C GLN A 397 -18.68 14.31 -11.33
N THR A 398 -19.49 15.24 -10.80
CA THR A 398 -20.52 15.96 -11.60
C THR A 398 -19.87 17.05 -12.44
N ALA A 399 -18.96 17.83 -11.86
CA ALA A 399 -18.28 18.93 -12.55
C ALA A 399 -17.25 18.41 -13.58
N TYR A 400 -16.58 17.31 -13.27
CA TYR A 400 -15.49 16.71 -14.06
C TYR A 400 -15.73 15.21 -14.32
N PRO A 401 -16.74 14.83 -15.12
CA PRO A 401 -17.20 13.45 -15.26
C PRO A 401 -16.18 12.50 -15.89
N ASN A 402 -15.19 13.04 -16.62
CA ASN A 402 -14.13 12.27 -17.27
C ASN A 402 -12.85 12.16 -16.45
N ASP A 403 -12.81 12.72 -15.25
CA ASP A 403 -11.65 12.65 -14.36
C ASP A 403 -11.81 11.48 -13.37
N TRP A 404 -10.93 10.49 -13.52
CA TRP A 404 -10.93 9.27 -12.70
C TRP A 404 -10.75 9.52 -11.20
N ARG A 405 -10.15 10.67 -10.81
CA ARG A 405 -9.90 11.03 -9.42
C ARG A 405 -11.19 11.22 -8.63
N GLY A 406 -12.25 11.70 -9.27
CA GLY A 406 -13.56 11.86 -8.63
C GLY A 406 -14.10 10.53 -8.06
N PRO A 407 -14.40 9.53 -8.89
CA PRO A 407 -14.88 8.25 -8.39
C PRO A 407 -13.85 7.52 -7.53
N ASN A 408 -12.55 7.58 -7.82
CA ASN A 408 -11.52 6.98 -6.99
C ASN A 408 -11.54 7.54 -5.56
N ASN A 409 -11.61 8.86 -5.42
CA ASN A 409 -11.53 9.51 -4.12
C ASN A 409 -12.83 9.39 -3.32
N ALA A 410 -13.99 9.34 -3.98
CA ALA A 410 -15.25 8.98 -3.34
C ALA A 410 -15.21 7.54 -2.79
N GLY A 411 -14.71 6.58 -3.58
CA GLY A 411 -14.48 5.21 -3.14
C GLY A 411 -13.49 5.10 -1.98
N PHE A 412 -12.42 5.90 -1.98
CA PHE A 412 -11.47 5.98 -0.86
C PHE A 412 -12.17 6.38 0.45
N VAL A 413 -13.05 7.38 0.42
CA VAL A 413 -13.81 7.80 1.61
C VAL A 413 -14.72 6.66 2.09
N LEU A 414 -15.37 5.94 1.19
CA LEU A 414 -16.21 4.79 1.55
C LEU A 414 -15.39 3.65 2.17
N ILE A 415 -14.16 3.40 1.73
CA ILE A 415 -13.24 2.46 2.40
C ILE A 415 -12.96 2.92 3.85
N GLN A 416 -12.73 4.22 4.07
CA GLN A 416 -12.53 4.76 5.43
C GLN A 416 -13.78 4.60 6.31
N GLN A 417 -14.96 4.64 5.71
CA GLN A 417 -16.24 4.37 6.38
C GLN A 417 -16.54 2.86 6.51
N MET A 418 -15.64 1.97 6.08
CA MET A 418 -15.82 0.51 6.00
C MET A 418 -16.99 0.07 5.09
N LYS A 419 -17.42 0.91 4.16
CA LYS A 419 -18.48 0.65 3.17
C LYS A 419 -17.88 0.07 1.89
N TYR A 420 -17.27 -1.10 2.00
CA TYR A 420 -16.45 -1.70 0.93
C TYR A 420 -17.28 -2.04 -0.32
N THR A 421 -18.49 -2.55 -0.14
CA THR A 421 -19.41 -2.91 -1.23
C THR A 421 -19.82 -1.69 -2.04
N ASP A 422 -19.99 -0.52 -1.38
CA ASP A 422 -20.35 0.73 -2.05
C ASP A 422 -19.14 1.37 -2.73
N ALA A 423 -17.93 1.14 -2.22
CA ALA A 423 -16.70 1.67 -2.78
C ALA A 423 -16.31 1.02 -4.12
N LYS A 424 -16.51 -0.29 -4.26
CA LYS A 424 -16.06 -1.07 -5.42
C LYS A 424 -16.59 -0.57 -6.76
N PRO A 425 -17.90 -0.28 -6.95
CA PRO A 425 -18.42 0.26 -8.20
C PRO A 425 -17.80 1.61 -8.59
N LEU A 426 -17.39 2.41 -7.60
CA LEU A 426 -16.72 3.69 -7.85
C LEU A 426 -15.29 3.47 -8.36
N PHE A 427 -14.55 2.53 -7.81
CA PHE A 427 -13.23 2.16 -8.33
C PHE A 427 -13.31 1.55 -9.72
N GLU A 428 -14.32 0.72 -10.01
CA GLU A 428 -14.59 0.19 -11.35
C GLU A 428 -14.94 1.33 -12.34
N LYS A 429 -15.66 2.36 -11.89
CA LYS A 429 -15.89 3.56 -12.71
C LYS A 429 -14.58 4.31 -12.98
N ALA A 430 -13.73 4.47 -11.97
CA ALA A 430 -12.42 5.09 -12.12
C ALA A 430 -11.53 4.30 -13.10
N GLU A 431 -11.54 2.97 -13.05
CA GLU A 431 -10.79 2.10 -13.95
C GLU A 431 -11.23 2.25 -15.42
N ARG A 432 -12.54 2.39 -15.67
CA ARG A 432 -13.04 2.68 -17.03
C ARG A 432 -12.57 4.03 -17.58
N LEU A 433 -12.35 5.02 -16.70
CA LEU A 433 -11.86 6.36 -17.07
C LEU A 433 -10.34 6.38 -17.28
N LYS A 434 -9.61 5.60 -16.50
CA LYS A 434 -8.14 5.48 -16.59
C LYS A 434 -7.73 4.05 -16.30
N ASN A 435 -7.64 3.25 -17.35
CA ASN A 435 -7.16 1.87 -17.25
C ASN A 435 -5.68 1.86 -16.83
N ASP A 436 -5.26 0.79 -16.14
CA ASP A 436 -3.88 0.53 -15.70
C ASP A 436 -3.27 1.57 -14.74
N GLU A 437 -4.10 2.42 -14.11
CA GLU A 437 -3.63 3.28 -13.03
C GLU A 437 -3.36 2.45 -11.76
N PRO A 438 -2.11 2.39 -11.26
CA PRO A 438 -1.76 1.56 -10.11
C PRO A 438 -2.55 1.88 -8.83
N ILE A 439 -2.92 3.14 -8.62
CA ILE A 439 -3.74 3.57 -7.49
C ILE A 439 -5.11 2.90 -7.52
N ILE A 440 -5.74 2.88 -8.69
CA ILE A 440 -7.07 2.27 -8.88
C ILE A 440 -6.98 0.75 -8.67
N LYS A 441 -5.92 0.10 -9.18
CA LYS A 441 -5.69 -1.34 -8.96
C LYS A 441 -5.55 -1.66 -7.47
N ASN A 442 -4.79 -0.85 -6.70
CA ASN A 442 -4.73 -1.00 -5.25
C ASN A 442 -6.11 -0.89 -4.60
N ASN A 443 -6.89 0.10 -5.00
CA ASN A 443 -8.18 0.39 -4.37
C ASN A 443 -9.23 -0.67 -4.70
N LEU A 444 -9.26 -1.17 -5.93
CA LEU A 444 -10.05 -2.35 -6.31
C LEU A 444 -9.61 -3.58 -5.51
N GLY A 445 -8.30 -3.80 -5.38
CA GLY A 445 -7.74 -4.86 -4.55
C GLY A 445 -8.18 -4.76 -3.09
N ALA A 446 -8.17 -3.56 -2.52
CA ALA A 446 -8.62 -3.30 -1.16
C ALA A 446 -10.11 -3.66 -0.96
N ALA A 447 -10.99 -3.22 -1.85
CA ALA A 447 -12.41 -3.57 -1.80
C ALA A 447 -12.61 -5.10 -1.97
N THR A 448 -11.91 -5.71 -2.92
CA THR A 448 -11.97 -7.16 -3.20
C THR A 448 -11.46 -8.01 -2.02
N LEU A 449 -10.39 -7.56 -1.33
CA LEU A 449 -9.88 -8.21 -0.13
C LEU A 449 -10.88 -8.15 1.03
N ALA A 450 -11.54 -7.00 1.19
CA ALA A 450 -12.57 -6.81 2.21
C ALA A 450 -13.79 -7.71 1.99
N GLU A 451 -14.14 -8.02 0.73
CA GLU A 451 -15.16 -9.00 0.36
C GLU A 451 -14.72 -10.47 0.58
N GLY A 452 -13.45 -10.69 0.93
CA GLY A 452 -12.92 -12.03 1.21
C GLY A 452 -12.30 -12.77 0.02
N ASN A 453 -12.25 -12.17 -1.18
CA ASN A 453 -11.61 -12.79 -2.34
C ASN A 453 -10.11 -12.49 -2.34
N ILE A 454 -9.36 -13.34 -1.62
CA ILE A 454 -7.92 -13.15 -1.36
C ILE A 454 -7.10 -13.26 -2.65
N GLU A 455 -7.40 -14.25 -3.50
CA GLU A 455 -6.66 -14.53 -4.73
C GLU A 455 -6.81 -13.40 -5.75
N ALA A 456 -8.03 -12.93 -5.97
CA ALA A 456 -8.29 -11.82 -6.88
C ALA A 456 -7.67 -10.51 -6.37
N ALA A 457 -7.71 -10.27 -5.05
CA ALA A 457 -7.08 -9.11 -4.45
C ALA A 457 -5.56 -9.13 -4.61
N GLU A 458 -4.90 -10.29 -4.44
CA GLU A 458 -3.46 -10.44 -4.62
C GLU A 458 -3.02 -10.08 -6.06
N VAL A 459 -3.79 -10.51 -7.06
CA VAL A 459 -3.53 -10.16 -8.47
C VAL A 459 -3.62 -8.64 -8.69
N LEU A 460 -4.66 -8.00 -8.13
CA LEU A 460 -4.85 -6.55 -8.23
C LEU A 460 -3.72 -5.77 -7.53
N PHE A 461 -3.27 -6.20 -6.34
CA PHE A 461 -2.14 -5.60 -5.65
C PHE A 461 -0.82 -5.82 -6.41
N GLY A 462 -0.65 -6.95 -7.08
CA GLY A 462 0.48 -7.19 -7.99
C GLY A 462 0.55 -6.19 -9.12
N ALA A 463 -0.62 -5.85 -9.72
CA ALA A 463 -0.74 -4.83 -10.75
C ALA A 463 -0.61 -3.39 -10.22
N ALA A 464 -0.72 -3.18 -8.91
CA ALA A 464 -0.62 -1.88 -8.25
C ALA A 464 0.83 -1.48 -7.90
N SER A 465 1.84 -2.19 -8.39
CA SER A 465 3.25 -1.90 -8.10
C SER A 465 3.57 -0.42 -8.36
N GLY A 466 4.25 0.23 -7.43
CA GLY A 466 4.58 1.66 -7.49
C GLY A 466 3.47 2.60 -7.02
N ALA A 467 2.26 2.10 -6.70
CA ALA A 467 1.17 2.95 -6.20
C ALA A 467 1.45 3.52 -4.80
N GLY A 468 2.19 2.86 -3.94
CA GLY A 468 2.57 3.35 -2.62
C GLY A 468 2.80 2.25 -1.60
N ASN A 469 3.12 2.65 -0.36
CA ASN A 469 3.34 1.72 0.73
C ASN A 469 2.06 0.95 1.13
N GLU A 470 0.88 1.50 0.85
CA GLU A 470 -0.41 0.87 1.11
C GLU A 470 -0.54 -0.47 0.39
N VAL A 471 0.05 -0.62 -0.79
CA VAL A 471 0.13 -1.89 -1.53
C VAL A 471 0.86 -2.94 -0.71
N ASN A 472 2.00 -2.59 -0.12
CA ASN A 472 2.75 -3.49 0.74
C ASN A 472 1.92 -3.89 1.97
N TYR A 473 1.24 -2.93 2.60
CA TYR A 473 0.36 -3.22 3.73
C TYR A 473 -0.73 -4.23 3.35
N ASN A 474 -1.39 -4.03 2.22
CA ASN A 474 -2.45 -4.90 1.75
C ASN A 474 -1.94 -6.31 1.38
N LEU A 475 -0.77 -6.39 0.74
CA LEU A 475 -0.07 -7.67 0.49
C LEU A 475 0.35 -8.37 1.80
N GLY A 476 0.67 -7.61 2.83
CA GLY A 476 0.90 -8.13 4.18
C GLY A 476 -0.35 -8.81 4.76
N ILE A 477 -1.53 -8.19 4.63
CA ILE A 477 -2.81 -8.81 5.05
C ILE A 477 -3.09 -10.09 4.24
N VAL A 478 -2.89 -10.07 2.91
CA VAL A 478 -3.01 -11.25 2.06
C VAL A 478 -2.10 -12.38 2.56
N SER A 479 -0.83 -12.06 2.83
CA SER A 479 0.17 -13.03 3.32
C SER A 479 -0.22 -13.60 4.68
N LEU A 480 -0.73 -12.80 5.61
CA LEU A 480 -1.29 -13.28 6.89
C LEU A 480 -2.42 -14.28 6.68
N LYS A 481 -3.40 -13.94 5.82
CA LYS A 481 -4.54 -14.80 5.51
C LYS A 481 -4.16 -16.11 4.83
N LYS A 482 -3.04 -16.12 4.09
CA LYS A 482 -2.45 -17.30 3.43
C LYS A 482 -1.46 -18.06 4.32
N ALA A 483 -1.29 -17.65 5.59
CA ALA A 483 -0.33 -18.20 6.55
C ALA A 483 1.16 -18.08 6.14
N ASP A 484 1.49 -17.17 5.23
CA ASP A 484 2.88 -16.81 4.91
C ASP A 484 3.33 -15.64 5.81
N TYR A 485 3.55 -15.95 7.09
CA TYR A 485 3.84 -14.94 8.12
C TYR A 485 5.20 -14.27 7.92
N SER A 486 6.17 -14.99 7.39
CA SER A 486 7.49 -14.43 7.07
C SER A 486 7.40 -13.36 5.99
N ARG A 487 6.60 -13.62 4.96
CA ARG A 487 6.36 -12.65 3.89
C ARG A 487 5.50 -11.48 4.37
N ALA A 488 4.53 -11.74 5.26
CA ALA A 488 3.76 -10.68 5.91
C ALA A 488 4.67 -9.70 6.65
N ASN A 489 5.63 -10.20 7.45
CA ASN A 489 6.62 -9.37 8.15
C ASN A 489 7.47 -8.52 7.20
N GLN A 490 7.85 -9.05 6.03
CA GLN A 490 8.59 -8.29 5.02
C GLN A 490 7.76 -7.13 4.46
N TYR A 491 6.48 -7.38 4.16
CA TYR A 491 5.58 -6.36 3.67
C TYR A 491 5.24 -5.30 4.72
N PHE A 492 5.13 -5.69 5.98
CA PHE A 492 4.77 -4.79 7.09
C PHE A 492 5.95 -3.99 7.66
N ARG A 493 7.16 -4.13 7.17
CA ARG A 493 8.38 -3.54 7.76
C ARG A 493 8.32 -2.03 8.07
N ASN A 494 7.48 -1.28 7.35
CA ASN A 494 7.32 0.18 7.51
C ASN A 494 6.03 0.56 8.27
N PHE A 495 5.36 -0.42 8.89
CA PHE A 495 4.12 -0.21 9.62
C PHE A 495 4.24 -0.72 11.05
N ALA A 496 3.41 -0.17 11.92
CA ALA A 496 3.30 -0.61 13.30
C ALA A 496 1.82 -0.53 13.72
N ASP A 497 1.14 -1.67 13.73
CA ASP A 497 -0.26 -1.82 14.14
C ASP A 497 -0.55 -3.25 14.60
N THR A 498 -1.82 -3.59 14.77
CA THR A 498 -2.22 -4.93 15.23
C THR A 498 -1.91 -6.04 14.23
N ASN A 499 -1.95 -5.79 12.91
CA ASN A 499 -1.61 -6.80 11.91
C ASN A 499 -0.09 -7.05 11.86
N THR A 500 0.71 -5.99 12.00
CA THR A 500 2.18 -6.11 12.04
C THR A 500 2.62 -6.89 13.27
N ALA A 501 2.05 -6.57 14.42
CA ALA A 501 2.30 -7.28 15.66
C ALA A 501 1.85 -8.75 15.57
N LEU A 502 0.68 -9.02 14.97
CA LEU A 502 0.18 -10.38 14.77
C LEU A 502 1.14 -11.21 13.91
N ALA A 503 1.66 -10.66 12.81
CA ALA A 503 2.63 -11.36 11.97
C ALA A 503 3.91 -11.74 12.75
N LYS A 504 4.39 -10.84 13.61
CA LYS A 504 5.54 -11.09 14.51
C LYS A 504 5.23 -12.14 15.57
N ILE A 505 4.05 -12.09 16.21
CA ILE A 505 3.60 -13.11 17.17
C ILE A 505 3.60 -14.50 16.50
N LEU A 506 3.07 -14.59 15.28
CA LEU A 506 2.95 -15.86 14.54
C LEU A 506 4.31 -16.39 14.03
N THR A 507 5.33 -15.56 13.97
CA THR A 507 6.72 -15.97 13.69
C THR A 507 7.60 -16.10 14.95
N GLY A 508 7.03 -15.90 16.16
CA GLY A 508 7.74 -16.03 17.43
C GLY A 508 8.50 -14.77 17.87
N ASP A 509 8.50 -13.68 17.10
CA ASP A 509 9.10 -12.40 17.51
C ASP A 509 8.18 -11.60 18.45
N ASN A 510 8.03 -12.12 19.67
CA ASN A 510 7.17 -11.53 20.67
C ASN A 510 7.64 -10.12 21.16
N ASN A 511 8.94 -9.87 21.16
CA ASN A 511 9.47 -8.55 21.56
C ASN A 511 9.24 -7.51 20.46
N GLY A 512 9.49 -7.86 19.21
CA GLY A 512 9.17 -7.00 18.07
C GLY A 512 7.68 -6.68 17.96
N ALA A 513 6.81 -7.67 18.24
CA ALA A 513 5.37 -7.47 18.31
C ALA A 513 4.97 -6.45 19.42
N LEU A 514 5.56 -6.57 20.60
CA LEU A 514 5.30 -5.63 21.70
C LEU A 514 5.70 -4.20 21.34
N ASN A 515 6.86 -4.02 20.70
CA ASN A 515 7.31 -2.71 20.24
C ASN A 515 6.33 -2.08 19.24
N ASP A 516 5.81 -2.86 18.28
CA ASP A 516 4.79 -2.38 17.32
C ASP A 516 3.50 -1.97 18.05
N LEU A 517 3.04 -2.81 19.02
CA LEU A 517 1.83 -2.51 19.77
C LEU A 517 1.99 -1.27 20.67
N GLU A 518 3.17 -1.03 21.23
CA GLU A 518 3.43 0.16 22.04
C GLU A 518 3.50 1.43 21.20
N SER A 519 4.11 1.36 20.03
CA SER A 519 4.20 2.48 19.10
C SER A 519 2.87 2.80 18.39
N PHE A 520 1.93 1.85 18.34
CA PHE A 520 0.64 2.03 17.69
C PHE A 520 -0.29 2.95 18.49
N GLN A 521 -0.49 4.17 17.98
CA GLN A 521 -1.26 5.23 18.64
C GLN A 521 -2.75 5.17 18.23
N ARG A 522 -3.49 4.24 18.83
CA ARG A 522 -4.96 4.16 18.69
C ARG A 522 -5.58 4.05 20.07
N PRO A 523 -6.29 5.08 20.55
CA PRO A 523 -6.90 5.05 21.86
C PRO A 523 -7.96 3.93 21.94
N ASN A 524 -8.11 3.33 23.13
CA ASN A 524 -9.12 2.31 23.44
C ASN A 524 -9.18 1.12 22.46
N CYS A 525 -8.04 0.75 21.88
CA CYS A 525 -7.97 -0.37 20.95
C CYS A 525 -7.90 -1.70 21.72
N PHE A 526 -9.04 -2.37 21.87
CA PHE A 526 -9.13 -3.66 22.57
C PHE A 526 -8.22 -4.73 21.95
N MET A 527 -8.08 -4.79 20.62
CA MET A 527 -7.24 -5.80 19.96
C MET A 527 -5.75 -5.56 20.25
N LYS A 528 -5.31 -4.30 20.33
CA LYS A 528 -3.96 -3.94 20.76
C LYS A 528 -3.64 -4.55 22.14
N GLU A 529 -4.53 -4.33 23.10
CA GLU A 529 -4.34 -4.82 24.46
C GLU A 529 -4.48 -6.35 24.54
N TYR A 530 -5.39 -6.94 23.73
CA TYR A 530 -5.53 -8.39 23.69
C TYR A 530 -4.27 -9.09 23.13
N LEU A 531 -3.68 -8.58 22.05
CA LEU A 531 -2.42 -9.12 21.52
C LEU A 531 -1.24 -8.93 22.49
N LYS A 532 -1.22 -7.83 23.27
CA LYS A 532 -0.24 -7.68 24.38
C LYS A 532 -0.43 -8.77 25.44
N ALA A 533 -1.67 -9.11 25.77
CA ALA A 533 -1.96 -10.20 26.69
C ALA A 533 -1.50 -11.56 26.14
N VAL A 534 -1.69 -11.82 24.85
CA VAL A 534 -1.16 -13.02 24.17
C VAL A 534 0.37 -13.07 24.27
N VAL A 535 1.06 -11.94 24.00
CA VAL A 535 2.53 -11.86 24.19
C VAL A 535 2.91 -12.14 25.64
N GLY A 536 2.16 -11.59 26.61
CA GLY A 536 2.36 -11.86 28.03
C GLY A 536 2.26 -13.35 28.36
N ALA A 537 1.26 -14.05 27.84
CA ALA A 537 1.07 -15.49 28.04
C ALA A 537 2.20 -16.32 27.41
N ARG A 538 2.57 -16.04 26.16
CA ARG A 538 3.65 -16.74 25.43
C ARG A 538 5.03 -16.55 26.07
N THR A 539 5.26 -15.40 26.71
CA THR A 539 6.54 -15.06 27.35
C THR A 539 6.55 -15.26 28.87
N ALA A 540 5.46 -15.81 29.44
CA ALA A 540 5.25 -15.98 30.87
C ALA A 540 5.41 -14.68 31.70
N ARG A 541 5.04 -13.52 31.11
CA ARG A 541 5.02 -12.22 31.78
C ARG A 541 3.62 -11.96 32.34
N GLU A 542 3.32 -12.49 33.51
CA GLU A 542 1.98 -12.46 34.12
C GLU A 542 1.42 -11.04 34.29
N SER A 543 2.24 -10.08 34.73
CA SER A 543 1.82 -8.69 34.87
C SER A 543 1.35 -8.13 33.51
N LEU A 544 2.14 -8.31 32.42
CA LEU A 544 1.76 -7.89 31.08
C LEU A 544 0.47 -8.57 30.63
N LEU A 545 0.33 -9.88 30.85
CA LEU A 545 -0.88 -10.64 30.52
C LEU A 545 -2.12 -10.03 31.20
N PHE A 546 -2.12 -9.94 32.52
CA PHE A 546 -3.32 -9.58 33.27
C PHE A 546 -3.69 -8.11 33.12
N ASP A 547 -2.71 -7.20 33.15
CA ASP A 547 -2.95 -5.77 32.96
C ASP A 547 -3.50 -5.47 31.57
N SER A 548 -2.95 -6.12 30.54
CA SER A 548 -3.41 -5.93 29.17
C SER A 548 -4.76 -6.60 28.92
N LEU A 549 -4.99 -7.82 29.44
CA LEU A 549 -6.28 -8.49 29.30
C LEU A 549 -7.40 -7.71 29.98
N LYS A 550 -7.15 -7.15 31.17
CA LYS A 550 -8.09 -6.28 31.87
C LYS A 550 -8.47 -5.08 31.02
N LYS A 551 -7.50 -4.38 30.42
CA LYS A 551 -7.77 -3.25 29.52
C LYS A 551 -8.53 -3.68 28.25
N ALA A 552 -8.18 -4.83 27.67
CA ALA A 552 -8.90 -5.35 26.51
C ALA A 552 -10.39 -5.57 26.81
N VAL A 553 -10.70 -6.13 28.00
CA VAL A 553 -12.07 -6.34 28.49
C VAL A 553 -12.77 -5.01 28.81
N GLU A 554 -12.07 -4.04 29.40
CA GLU A 554 -12.60 -2.70 29.67
C GLU A 554 -13.01 -2.00 28.37
N TYR A 555 -12.22 -2.13 27.30
CA TYR A 555 -12.52 -1.54 26.00
C TYR A 555 -13.56 -2.31 25.20
N ASN A 556 -13.65 -3.63 25.38
CA ASN A 556 -14.66 -4.49 24.76
C ASN A 556 -14.97 -5.71 25.63
N VAL A 557 -16.16 -5.71 26.23
CA VAL A 557 -16.62 -6.80 27.12
C VAL A 557 -16.64 -8.18 26.44
N GLY A 558 -16.80 -8.22 25.11
CA GLY A 558 -16.75 -9.47 24.33
C GLY A 558 -15.42 -10.20 24.44
N MET A 559 -14.34 -9.50 24.82
CA MET A 559 -13.02 -10.11 25.06
C MET A 559 -13.03 -11.10 26.23
N LYS A 560 -13.96 -10.99 27.18
CA LYS A 560 -14.16 -12.01 28.24
C LYS A 560 -14.43 -13.38 27.65
N GLN A 561 -15.41 -13.47 26.76
CA GLN A 561 -15.80 -14.74 26.16
C GLN A 561 -14.70 -15.29 25.25
N MET A 562 -14.04 -14.39 24.49
CA MET A 562 -12.91 -14.78 23.66
C MET A 562 -11.79 -15.39 24.50
N ALA A 563 -11.39 -14.73 25.60
CA ALA A 563 -10.31 -15.20 26.47
C ALA A 563 -10.62 -16.55 27.15
N LYS A 564 -11.88 -16.80 27.53
CA LYS A 564 -12.31 -18.09 28.13
C LYS A 564 -12.08 -19.29 27.21
N THR A 565 -12.05 -19.07 25.91
CA THR A 565 -11.91 -20.13 24.89
C THR A 565 -10.59 -20.07 24.14
N ASP A 566 -9.71 -19.10 24.45
CA ASP A 566 -8.45 -18.95 23.75
C ASP A 566 -7.36 -19.80 24.40
N MET A 567 -6.87 -20.78 23.68
CA MET A 567 -5.83 -21.71 24.12
C MET A 567 -4.47 -21.05 24.36
N GLU A 568 -4.24 -19.82 23.94
CA GLU A 568 -3.08 -19.01 24.36
C GLU A 568 -3.02 -18.86 25.89
N PHE A 569 -4.18 -18.84 26.54
CA PHE A 569 -4.32 -18.68 27.99
C PHE A 569 -4.55 -19.98 28.75
N VAL A 570 -4.46 -21.15 28.12
CA VAL A 570 -4.78 -22.44 28.75
C VAL A 570 -4.06 -22.67 30.09
N LYS A 571 -2.80 -22.23 30.21
CA LYS A 571 -2.01 -22.33 31.45
C LYS A 571 -2.56 -21.48 32.59
N TYR A 572 -3.40 -20.50 32.29
CA TYR A 572 -3.95 -19.53 33.23
C TYR A 572 -5.44 -19.72 33.50
N PHE A 573 -6.11 -20.67 32.87
CA PHE A 573 -7.56 -20.90 33.05
C PHE A 573 -7.93 -21.15 34.53
N ASP A 574 -7.03 -21.76 35.31
CA ASP A 574 -7.25 -21.99 36.73
C ASP A 574 -6.69 -20.88 37.64
N ASN A 575 -5.98 -19.89 37.11
CA ASN A 575 -5.45 -18.77 37.86
C ASN A 575 -6.58 -17.87 38.37
N ALA A 576 -6.53 -17.49 39.66
CA ALA A 576 -7.57 -16.68 40.29
C ALA A 576 -7.72 -15.28 39.69
N GLN A 577 -6.61 -14.65 39.26
CA GLN A 577 -6.61 -13.32 38.66
C GLN A 577 -7.21 -13.39 37.23
N PHE A 578 -6.87 -14.42 36.46
CA PHE A 578 -7.49 -14.64 35.16
C PHE A 578 -9.00 -14.80 35.29
N LYS A 579 -9.46 -15.70 36.19
CA LYS A 579 -10.88 -15.93 36.44
C LYS A 579 -11.61 -14.63 36.81
N ALA A 580 -11.01 -13.79 37.65
CA ALA A 580 -11.59 -12.51 38.06
C ALA A 580 -11.75 -11.52 36.87
N ILE A 581 -10.84 -11.54 35.91
CA ILE A 581 -10.91 -10.65 34.72
C ILE A 581 -12.00 -11.12 33.75
N VAL A 582 -12.14 -12.42 33.57
CA VAL A 582 -13.04 -12.98 32.54
C VAL A 582 -14.44 -13.37 33.07
N GLN A 583 -14.66 -13.35 34.39
CA GLN A 583 -16.01 -13.48 34.98
C GLN A 583 -16.93 -12.37 34.48
#